data_a8afceaab6ed96aa5cca4eb25b006adb
#
_entry.id   a8afceaab6ed96aa5cca4eb25b006adb
#
_cell.length_a   1.000
_cell.length_b   1.000
_cell.length_c   1.000
_cell.angle_alpha   90.00
_cell.angle_beta   90.00
_cell.angle_gamma   90.00
#
_symmetry.space_group_name_H-M   'P 1'
#
loop_
_entity.id
_entity.type
_entity.pdbx_description
1 polymer ?
#
loop_
_entity_poly.entity_id
_entity_poly.type
_entity_poly.pdbx_seq_one_letter_code
_entity_poly.pdbx_strand_id
1 'polypeptide(L)'
;MKVSEYTDYMCKVLFRSGLSSDEINFRIGRLKHAEHMPGSQISIISDTYYSLAHEIKALQFLNRFGEIRVADDSHHQAGCDYILNKRYQIECVCSTAGNADTNGLAKFCVYNTLGKLIDYGKKEILLYSRLTSSLRDKKEFYQKHIAAGTMSANLPYIIFLGLGSLSQEMIINPEMNGIEFTGVLLGKGNPTITINSKTQEIIGQGYAFRPRIEKWNHQIIDSAIFCNPEYTGISGILFSSADLYEEYTNKNTWFFINPYAINKIIKKDFRDITYWAADKDMMYRAYRNGRRQ
;
A
#
# COMPACT_ATOMS: atom_id res chain seq x y z
N MET A 1 -5.24 -18.27 -14.90
CA MET A 1 -6.10 -17.31 -15.68
C MET A 1 -5.18 -16.55 -16.61
N LYS A 2 -5.55 -16.40 -17.88
CA LYS A 2 -4.79 -15.55 -18.82
C LYS A 2 -5.05 -14.08 -18.54
N VAL A 3 -4.11 -13.21 -18.92
CA VAL A 3 -4.28 -11.75 -18.71
C VAL A 3 -5.55 -11.24 -19.40
N SER A 4 -5.83 -11.70 -20.62
CA SER A 4 -7.05 -11.33 -21.36
C SER A 4 -8.34 -11.73 -20.63
N GLU A 5 -8.40 -12.92 -20.05
CA GLU A 5 -9.54 -13.37 -19.25
C GLU A 5 -9.74 -12.50 -18.01
N TYR A 6 -8.64 -12.06 -17.43
CA TYR A 6 -8.66 -11.14 -16.28
C TYR A 6 -9.07 -9.73 -16.69
N THR A 7 -8.61 -9.23 -17.84
CA THR A 7 -9.07 -7.96 -18.41
C THR A 7 -10.58 -7.97 -18.63
N ASP A 8 -11.14 -9.05 -19.19
CA ASP A 8 -12.58 -9.21 -19.38
C ASP A 8 -13.35 -9.24 -18.05
N TYR A 9 -12.78 -9.87 -17.02
CA TYR A 9 -13.33 -9.83 -15.67
C TYR A 9 -13.34 -8.39 -15.12
N MET A 10 -12.23 -7.65 -15.23
CA MET A 10 -12.13 -6.27 -14.78
C MET A 10 -13.08 -5.32 -15.51
N CYS A 11 -13.32 -5.55 -16.81
CA CYS A 11 -14.34 -4.82 -17.55
C CYS A 11 -15.74 -5.03 -16.95
N LYS A 12 -16.08 -6.28 -16.57
CA LYS A 12 -17.37 -6.58 -15.91
C LYS A 12 -17.47 -5.92 -14.54
N VAL A 13 -16.38 -5.82 -13.79
CA VAL A 13 -16.31 -5.09 -12.50
C VAL A 13 -16.61 -3.61 -12.73
N LEU A 14 -15.99 -2.98 -13.72
CA LEU A 14 -16.23 -1.58 -14.07
C LEU A 14 -17.70 -1.31 -14.45
N PHE A 15 -18.33 -2.16 -15.26
CA PHE A 15 -19.75 -2.02 -15.60
C PHE A 15 -20.70 -2.07 -14.38
N ARG A 16 -20.26 -2.69 -13.29
CA ARG A 16 -21.03 -2.78 -12.04
C ARG A 16 -20.65 -1.72 -11.01
N SER A 17 -19.70 -0.86 -11.31
CA SER A 17 -19.14 0.08 -10.34
C SER A 17 -20.00 1.31 -10.06
N GLY A 18 -21.03 1.57 -10.89
CA GLY A 18 -21.84 2.79 -10.79
C GLY A 18 -21.17 4.03 -11.40
N LEU A 19 -20.03 3.89 -12.08
CA LEU A 19 -19.39 4.96 -12.82
C LEU A 19 -20.19 5.34 -14.08
N SER A 20 -19.92 6.55 -14.61
CA SER A 20 -20.46 6.96 -15.91
C SER A 20 -19.93 6.08 -17.05
N SER A 21 -20.68 5.99 -18.14
CA SER A 21 -20.25 5.23 -19.33
C SER A 21 -18.93 5.74 -19.90
N ASP A 22 -18.70 7.04 -19.87
CA ASP A 22 -17.46 7.65 -20.37
C ASP A 22 -16.26 7.26 -19.52
N GLU A 23 -16.39 7.30 -18.20
CA GLU A 23 -15.35 6.87 -17.27
C GLU A 23 -15.06 5.36 -17.37
N ILE A 24 -16.10 4.53 -17.51
CA ILE A 24 -15.96 3.09 -17.74
C ILE A 24 -15.17 2.85 -19.03
N ASN A 25 -15.57 3.47 -20.14
CA ASN A 25 -14.92 3.30 -21.44
C ASN A 25 -13.47 3.79 -21.42
N PHE A 26 -13.19 4.89 -20.75
CA PHE A 26 -11.84 5.42 -20.57
C PHE A 26 -10.95 4.42 -19.83
N ARG A 27 -11.39 3.88 -18.69
CA ARG A 27 -10.64 2.88 -17.91
C ARG A 27 -10.45 1.56 -18.65
N ILE A 28 -11.47 1.07 -19.34
CA ILE A 28 -11.38 -0.12 -20.21
C ILE A 28 -10.34 0.10 -21.31
N GLY A 29 -10.37 1.27 -21.96
CA GLY A 29 -9.40 1.61 -23.01
C GLY A 29 -7.96 1.58 -22.49
N ARG A 30 -7.71 2.20 -21.34
CA ARG A 30 -6.39 2.18 -20.68
C ARG A 30 -5.95 0.75 -20.32
N LEU A 31 -6.83 -0.05 -19.73
CA LEU A 31 -6.52 -1.41 -19.30
C LEU A 31 -6.18 -2.31 -20.50
N LYS A 32 -6.99 -2.26 -21.58
CA LYS A 32 -6.73 -3.01 -22.82
C LYS A 32 -5.45 -2.54 -23.52
N HIS A 33 -5.19 -1.24 -23.53
CA HIS A 33 -3.92 -0.74 -24.07
C HIS A 33 -2.73 -1.26 -23.27
N ALA A 34 -2.78 -1.23 -21.94
CA ALA A 34 -1.72 -1.71 -21.08
C ALA A 34 -1.49 -3.24 -21.18
N GLU A 35 -2.54 -4.02 -21.47
CA GLU A 35 -2.42 -5.46 -21.74
C GLU A 35 -1.51 -5.78 -22.93
N HIS A 36 -1.52 -4.91 -23.94
CA HIS A 36 -0.79 -5.10 -25.21
C HIS A 36 0.52 -4.31 -25.26
N MET A 37 0.90 -3.60 -24.20
CA MET A 37 2.19 -2.92 -24.17
C MET A 37 3.32 -3.94 -24.27
N PRO A 38 4.30 -3.73 -25.18
CA PRO A 38 5.43 -4.62 -25.29
C PRO A 38 6.32 -4.49 -24.06
N GLY A 39 6.09 -5.35 -23.09
CA GLY A 39 7.07 -5.66 -22.06
C GLY A 39 7.98 -6.74 -22.63
N SER A 40 9.28 -6.51 -22.66
CA SER A 40 10.32 -7.46 -23.09
C SER A 40 9.93 -8.92 -22.90
N GLN A 41 10.05 -9.68 -23.96
CA GLN A 41 10.06 -11.15 -24.06
C GLN A 41 9.58 -11.92 -22.81
N ILE A 42 8.47 -12.65 -22.97
CA ILE A 42 7.88 -13.60 -22.04
C ILE A 42 7.01 -12.95 -20.95
N SER A 43 5.67 -12.89 -21.20
CA SER A 43 4.57 -12.82 -20.20
C SER A 43 4.75 -11.87 -18.99
N ILE A 44 5.52 -10.81 -19.09
CA ILE A 44 5.66 -9.83 -18.04
C ILE A 44 4.53 -8.83 -18.18
N ILE A 45 3.59 -8.90 -17.25
CA ILE A 45 2.54 -7.91 -17.10
C ILE A 45 3.18 -6.56 -16.77
N SER A 46 2.84 -5.51 -17.52
CA SER A 46 3.43 -4.19 -17.32
C SER A 46 3.04 -3.59 -15.96
N ASP A 47 3.93 -2.79 -15.36
CA ASP A 47 3.64 -2.04 -14.14
C ASP A 47 2.41 -1.15 -14.29
N THR A 48 2.17 -0.62 -15.51
CA THR A 48 0.96 0.14 -15.85
C THR A 48 -0.29 -0.70 -15.70
N TYR A 49 -0.27 -1.95 -16.16
CA TYR A 49 -1.41 -2.86 -16.02
C TYR A 49 -1.71 -3.18 -14.54
N TYR A 50 -0.67 -3.45 -13.75
CA TYR A 50 -0.81 -3.65 -12.30
C TYR A 50 -1.46 -2.43 -11.61
N SER A 51 -1.02 -1.22 -11.96
CA SER A 51 -1.56 0.01 -11.39
C SER A 51 -3.03 0.20 -11.73
N LEU A 52 -3.40 0.01 -13.00
CA LEU A 52 -4.80 0.11 -13.44
C LEU A 52 -5.71 -0.96 -12.82
N ALA A 53 -5.23 -2.20 -12.75
CA ALA A 53 -5.95 -3.28 -12.08
C ALA A 53 -6.13 -2.99 -10.58
N HIS A 54 -5.11 -2.42 -9.93
CA HIS A 54 -5.20 -2.00 -8.54
C HIS A 54 -6.25 -0.91 -8.33
N GLU A 55 -6.27 0.13 -9.16
CA GLU A 55 -7.31 1.18 -9.11
C GLU A 55 -8.72 0.58 -9.21
N ILE A 56 -8.97 -0.32 -10.17
CA ILE A 56 -10.29 -0.95 -10.35
C ILE A 56 -10.66 -1.82 -9.14
N LYS A 57 -9.73 -2.63 -8.63
CA LYS A 57 -9.96 -3.43 -7.41
C LYS A 57 -10.21 -2.56 -6.19
N ALA A 58 -9.47 -1.44 -6.07
CA ALA A 58 -9.66 -0.47 -5.01
C ALA A 58 -11.06 0.15 -5.06
N LEU A 59 -11.53 0.54 -6.25
CA LEU A 59 -12.89 1.04 -6.45
C LEU A 59 -13.95 0.03 -5.97
N GLN A 60 -13.83 -1.24 -6.41
CA GLN A 60 -14.74 -2.30 -6.00
C GLN A 60 -14.73 -2.52 -4.47
N PHE A 61 -13.55 -2.51 -3.86
CA PHE A 61 -13.40 -2.68 -2.43
C PHE A 61 -13.98 -1.52 -1.64
N LEU A 62 -13.71 -0.29 -2.06
CA LEU A 62 -14.14 0.94 -1.40
C LEU A 62 -15.65 1.16 -1.48
N ASN A 63 -16.33 0.70 -2.53
CA ASN A 63 -17.80 0.75 -2.66
C ASN A 63 -18.53 0.07 -1.49
N ARG A 64 -17.86 -0.78 -0.73
CA ARG A 64 -18.40 -1.43 0.48
C ARG A 64 -18.56 -0.47 1.66
N PHE A 65 -17.85 0.66 1.64
CA PHE A 65 -17.81 1.64 2.72
C PHE A 65 -18.68 2.87 2.44
N GLY A 66 -19.25 2.99 1.24
CA GLY A 66 -20.17 4.06 0.91
C GLY A 66 -20.08 4.57 -0.52
N GLU A 67 -20.60 5.77 -0.72
CA GLU A 67 -20.63 6.44 -2.03
C GLU A 67 -19.21 6.83 -2.47
N ILE A 68 -18.84 6.43 -3.70
CA ILE A 68 -17.57 6.80 -4.31
C ILE A 68 -17.83 7.73 -5.49
N ARG A 69 -17.03 8.80 -5.56
CA ARG A 69 -16.89 9.64 -6.74
C ARG A 69 -15.45 9.54 -7.25
N VAL A 70 -15.28 9.36 -8.55
CA VAL A 70 -13.98 9.52 -9.21
C VAL A 70 -13.62 11.01 -9.16
N ALA A 71 -12.42 11.31 -8.68
CA ALA A 71 -11.93 12.68 -8.57
C ALA A 71 -11.01 13.05 -9.73
N ASP A 72 -10.20 12.08 -10.19
CA ASP A 72 -9.45 12.18 -11.45
C ASP A 72 -10.32 11.57 -12.57
N ASP A 73 -11.15 12.41 -13.14
CA ASP A 73 -12.07 12.00 -14.21
C ASP A 73 -11.39 12.00 -15.59
N SER A 74 -12.13 11.50 -16.61
CA SER A 74 -11.68 11.47 -18.01
C SER A 74 -11.25 12.83 -18.58
N HIS A 75 -11.51 13.92 -17.86
CA HIS A 75 -11.13 15.28 -18.21
C HIS A 75 -9.81 15.73 -17.58
N HIS A 76 -9.05 14.82 -16.99
CA HIS A 76 -7.72 15.09 -16.39
C HIS A 76 -7.73 16.19 -15.31
N GLN A 77 -8.78 16.26 -14.52
CA GLN A 77 -8.75 17.10 -13.33
C GLN A 77 -7.74 16.52 -12.36
N ALA A 78 -6.65 17.26 -12.15
CA ALA A 78 -5.60 16.89 -11.23
C ALA A 78 -6.18 16.75 -9.81
N GLY A 79 -5.96 15.61 -9.17
CA GLY A 79 -6.47 15.33 -7.81
C GLY A 79 -6.15 13.92 -7.38
N CYS A 80 -6.81 13.45 -6.31
CA CYS A 80 -6.76 12.04 -5.91
C CYS A 80 -7.64 11.18 -6.84
N ASP A 81 -7.46 9.86 -6.81
CA ASP A 81 -8.26 8.93 -7.65
C ASP A 81 -9.74 8.92 -7.26
N TYR A 82 -10.03 8.92 -5.95
CA TYR A 82 -11.40 8.75 -5.44
C TYR A 82 -11.71 9.68 -4.28
N ILE A 83 -12.98 10.09 -4.20
CA ILE A 83 -13.60 10.71 -3.01
C ILE A 83 -14.63 9.75 -2.45
N LEU A 84 -14.40 9.24 -1.23
CA LEU A 84 -15.32 8.35 -0.53
C LEU A 84 -16.19 9.16 0.44
N ASN A 85 -17.52 9.01 0.32
CA ASN A 85 -18.53 9.66 1.19
C ASN A 85 -18.41 11.18 1.26
N LYS A 86 -17.87 11.84 0.23
CA LYS A 86 -17.55 13.29 0.22
C LYS A 86 -16.64 13.72 1.38
N ARG A 87 -15.93 12.78 2.00
CA ARG A 87 -15.19 12.97 3.25
C ARG A 87 -13.74 12.56 3.19
N TYR A 88 -13.39 11.56 2.40
CA TYR A 88 -12.06 11.01 2.32
C TYR A 88 -11.50 11.15 0.91
N GLN A 89 -10.30 11.67 0.79
CA GLN A 89 -9.52 11.68 -0.45
C GLN A 89 -8.66 10.43 -0.49
N ILE A 90 -8.79 9.63 -1.55
CA ILE A 90 -8.12 8.35 -1.68
C ILE A 90 -7.26 8.35 -2.92
N GLU A 91 -6.01 8.01 -2.76
CA GLU A 91 -5.02 7.87 -3.81
C GLU A 91 -4.55 6.42 -3.88
N CYS A 92 -4.67 5.80 -5.03
CA CYS A 92 -4.21 4.45 -5.26
C CYS A 92 -2.74 4.45 -5.72
N VAL A 93 -1.97 3.52 -5.21
CA VAL A 93 -0.61 3.29 -5.66
C VAL A 93 -0.27 1.81 -5.62
N CYS A 94 0.35 1.34 -6.69
CA CYS A 94 0.82 -0.02 -6.79
C CYS A 94 2.33 -0.02 -6.69
N SER A 95 2.88 -0.62 -5.64
CA SER A 95 4.33 -0.80 -5.52
C SER A 95 4.78 -1.92 -6.43
N THR A 96 5.71 -1.63 -7.33
CA THR A 96 6.24 -2.60 -8.29
C THR A 96 7.72 -2.88 -8.02
N ALA A 97 8.24 -3.97 -8.58
CA ALA A 97 9.65 -4.31 -8.44
C ALA A 97 10.58 -3.25 -9.05
N GLY A 98 10.06 -2.42 -9.97
CA GLY A 98 10.81 -1.38 -10.67
C GLY A 98 11.77 -1.93 -11.70
N ASN A 99 12.53 -1.04 -12.33
CA ASN A 99 13.51 -1.44 -13.36
C ASN A 99 14.68 -2.20 -12.75
N ALA A 100 14.90 -3.40 -13.24
CA ALA A 100 16.00 -4.29 -12.88
C ALA A 100 17.38 -3.63 -12.99
N ASP A 101 17.57 -2.87 -14.06
CA ASP A 101 18.88 -2.34 -14.43
C ASP A 101 19.35 -1.18 -13.55
N THR A 102 18.42 -0.43 -12.94
CA THR A 102 18.77 0.75 -12.14
C THR A 102 18.96 0.46 -10.66
N ASN A 103 18.40 -0.64 -10.13
CA ASN A 103 18.35 -0.87 -8.69
C ASN A 103 18.95 -2.19 -8.20
N GLY A 104 19.46 -3.02 -9.09
CA GLY A 104 20.04 -4.34 -8.73
C GLY A 104 19.02 -5.36 -8.20
N LEU A 105 17.74 -5.03 -8.19
CA LEU A 105 16.67 -5.72 -7.50
C LEU A 105 16.09 -6.89 -8.29
N ALA A 106 15.98 -6.77 -9.61
CA ALA A 106 15.45 -7.85 -10.44
C ALA A 106 16.34 -9.11 -10.47
N LYS A 107 17.63 -8.97 -10.16
CA LYS A 107 18.50 -10.15 -10.00
C LYS A 107 18.20 -10.95 -8.73
N PHE A 108 17.51 -10.38 -7.74
CA PHE A 108 17.11 -11.09 -6.52
C PHE A 108 15.72 -11.74 -6.61
N CYS A 109 14.91 -11.29 -7.55
CA CYS A 109 13.58 -11.83 -7.81
C CYS A 109 13.62 -13.07 -8.70
N VAL A 110 14.73 -13.37 -9.36
CA VAL A 110 14.87 -14.57 -10.17
C VAL A 110 15.04 -15.77 -9.27
N TYR A 111 13.97 -16.51 -9.19
CA TYR A 111 13.83 -17.92 -8.79
C TYR A 111 15.09 -18.63 -8.35
N ASN A 112 15.11 -18.98 -7.10
CA ASN A 112 15.89 -20.11 -6.68
C ASN A 112 14.98 -21.27 -6.27
N THR A 113 14.59 -22.07 -7.25
CA THR A 113 13.81 -23.29 -7.08
C THR A 113 14.59 -24.41 -6.37
N LEU A 114 15.83 -24.18 -5.98
CA LEU A 114 16.69 -25.15 -5.34
C LEU A 114 17.37 -24.57 -4.10
N GLY A 115 16.69 -24.65 -2.97
CA GLY A 115 17.30 -24.88 -1.65
C GLY A 115 18.35 -23.91 -1.11
N LYS A 116 18.60 -22.75 -1.72
CA LYS A 116 19.46 -21.73 -1.11
C LYS A 116 18.65 -20.91 -0.14
N LEU A 117 19.12 -20.85 1.10
CA LEU A 117 18.66 -19.92 2.11
C LEU A 117 18.59 -18.51 1.50
N ILE A 118 17.39 -18.05 1.25
CA ILE A 118 17.16 -16.69 0.80
C ILE A 118 17.46 -15.82 2.01
N ASP A 119 18.35 -14.85 1.83
CA ASP A 119 18.68 -13.87 2.84
C ASP A 119 17.41 -13.01 3.10
N TYR A 120 16.62 -13.43 4.10
CA TYR A 120 15.39 -12.75 4.48
C TYR A 120 15.61 -11.26 4.76
N GLY A 121 16.76 -10.88 5.32
CA GLY A 121 17.08 -9.48 5.59
C GLY A 121 17.16 -8.63 4.34
N LYS A 122 17.68 -9.17 3.24
CA LYS A 122 17.75 -8.44 1.96
C LYS A 122 16.38 -8.26 1.32
N LYS A 123 15.51 -9.28 1.39
CA LYS A 123 14.13 -9.18 0.89
C LYS A 123 13.31 -8.17 1.68
N GLU A 124 13.44 -8.16 2.98
CA GLU A 124 12.77 -7.20 3.86
C GLU A 124 13.18 -5.75 3.53
N ILE A 125 14.48 -5.49 3.43
CA ILE A 125 15.01 -4.17 3.08
C ILE A 125 14.49 -3.72 1.71
N LEU A 126 14.39 -4.64 0.75
CA LEU A 126 13.85 -4.37 -0.56
C LEU A 126 12.38 -3.95 -0.49
N LEU A 127 11.56 -4.75 0.19
CA LEU A 127 10.15 -4.46 0.37
C LEU A 127 9.96 -3.09 1.03
N TYR A 128 10.63 -2.85 2.15
CA TYR A 128 10.56 -1.57 2.84
C TYR A 128 10.98 -0.40 1.96
N SER A 129 12.05 -0.57 1.20
CA SER A 129 12.52 0.43 0.26
C SER A 129 11.46 0.81 -0.80
N ARG A 130 10.74 -0.17 -1.35
CA ARG A 130 9.70 0.06 -2.35
C ARG A 130 8.46 0.69 -1.74
N LEU A 131 7.98 0.15 -0.63
CA LEU A 131 6.82 0.68 0.08
C LEU A 131 7.07 2.13 0.54
N THR A 132 8.23 2.39 1.15
CA THR A 132 8.59 3.73 1.62
C THR A 132 8.72 4.73 0.46
N SER A 133 9.33 4.31 -0.67
CA SER A 133 9.41 5.17 -1.85
C SER A 133 8.04 5.52 -2.38
N SER A 134 7.13 4.55 -2.52
CA SER A 134 5.75 4.81 -2.96
C SER A 134 5.01 5.77 -2.03
N LEU A 135 5.19 5.62 -0.71
CA LEU A 135 4.55 6.51 0.27
C LEU A 135 5.14 7.93 0.24
N ARG A 136 6.45 8.06 0.05
CA ARG A 136 7.11 9.36 -0.12
C ARG A 136 6.60 10.08 -1.37
N ASP A 137 6.56 9.39 -2.50
CA ASP A 137 6.11 9.97 -3.77
C ASP A 137 4.65 10.45 -3.66
N LYS A 138 3.79 9.71 -2.94
CA LYS A 138 2.41 10.12 -2.67
C LYS A 138 2.28 11.24 -1.63
N LYS A 139 3.21 11.36 -0.67
CA LYS A 139 3.31 12.55 0.20
C LYS A 139 3.61 13.80 -0.62
N GLU A 140 4.61 13.72 -1.49
CA GLU A 140 5.01 14.85 -2.36
C GLU A 140 3.89 15.21 -3.34
N PHE A 141 3.22 14.23 -3.92
CA PHE A 141 2.02 14.42 -4.73
C PHE A 141 0.94 15.19 -3.95
N TYR A 142 0.57 14.73 -2.76
CA TYR A 142 -0.41 15.39 -1.91
C TYR A 142 -0.05 16.85 -1.63
N GLN A 143 1.18 17.12 -1.20
CA GLN A 143 1.67 18.46 -0.90
C GLN A 143 1.56 19.40 -2.13
N LYS A 144 1.95 18.91 -3.31
CA LYS A 144 1.82 19.63 -4.58
C LYS A 144 0.36 19.98 -4.90
N HIS A 145 -0.55 19.02 -4.74
CA HIS A 145 -1.96 19.20 -5.07
C HIS A 145 -2.71 20.07 -4.05
N ILE A 146 -2.32 20.05 -2.79
CA ILE A 146 -2.80 21.02 -1.78
C ILE A 146 -2.34 22.42 -2.15
N ALA A 147 -1.07 22.61 -2.49
CA ALA A 147 -0.54 23.91 -2.89
C ALA A 147 -1.21 24.46 -4.18
N ALA A 148 -1.59 23.57 -5.09
CA ALA A 148 -2.31 23.93 -6.33
C ALA A 148 -3.84 24.12 -6.12
N GLY A 149 -4.38 23.81 -4.93
CA GLY A 149 -5.81 23.88 -4.64
C GLY A 149 -6.67 22.82 -5.33
N THR A 150 -6.06 21.76 -5.87
CA THR A 150 -6.76 20.65 -6.55
C THR A 150 -7.14 19.52 -5.59
N MET A 151 -6.61 19.54 -4.37
CA MET A 151 -7.01 18.68 -3.26
C MET A 151 -7.30 19.53 -2.02
N SER A 152 -8.12 18.99 -1.10
CA SER A 152 -8.51 19.71 0.12
C SER A 152 -7.56 19.40 1.27
N ALA A 153 -6.97 20.43 1.87
CA ALA A 153 -6.17 20.30 3.09
C ALA A 153 -6.99 19.91 4.33
N ASN A 154 -8.33 20.01 4.26
CA ASN A 154 -9.23 19.79 5.39
C ASN A 154 -9.88 18.39 5.39
N LEU A 155 -9.62 17.60 4.37
CA LEU A 155 -10.14 16.23 4.28
C LEU A 155 -9.03 15.22 4.58
N PRO A 156 -9.34 14.13 5.30
CA PRO A 156 -8.41 13.02 5.46
C PRO A 156 -7.93 12.48 4.12
N TYR A 157 -6.61 12.34 3.99
CA TYR A 157 -5.96 11.75 2.82
C TYR A 157 -5.52 10.33 3.12
N ILE A 158 -6.01 9.37 2.33
CA ILE A 158 -5.75 7.95 2.47
C ILE A 158 -5.00 7.46 1.25
N ILE A 159 -3.92 6.75 1.45
CA ILE A 159 -3.22 6.05 0.38
C ILE A 159 -3.71 4.60 0.36
N PHE A 160 -4.21 4.12 -0.78
CA PHE A 160 -4.50 2.71 -0.99
C PHE A 160 -3.32 2.07 -1.71
N LEU A 161 -2.55 1.31 -0.97
CA LEU A 161 -1.28 0.72 -1.41
C LEU A 161 -1.47 -0.77 -1.74
N GLY A 162 -1.15 -1.14 -2.99
CA GLY A 162 -1.06 -2.52 -3.45
C GLY A 162 0.38 -2.94 -3.68
N LEU A 163 0.66 -4.24 -3.65
CA LEU A 163 2.01 -4.78 -3.87
C LEU A 163 2.38 -4.95 -5.34
N GLY A 164 1.39 -4.91 -6.26
CA GLY A 164 1.65 -5.08 -7.69
C GLY A 164 2.44 -6.35 -8.01
N SER A 165 3.50 -6.20 -8.80
CA SER A 165 4.39 -7.31 -9.15
C SER A 165 5.19 -7.85 -7.96
N LEU A 166 5.30 -7.10 -6.86
CA LEU A 166 6.00 -7.57 -5.66
C LEU A 166 5.29 -8.74 -5.00
N SER A 167 3.95 -8.85 -5.13
CA SER A 167 3.18 -9.93 -4.51
C SER A 167 3.53 -11.31 -5.05
N GLN A 168 3.91 -11.42 -6.33
CA GLN A 168 4.26 -12.70 -6.97
C GLN A 168 5.61 -13.23 -6.53
N GLU A 169 6.50 -12.36 -6.11
CA GLU A 169 7.89 -12.71 -5.78
C GLU A 169 8.12 -12.87 -4.29
N MET A 170 7.20 -12.36 -3.49
CA MET A 170 7.27 -12.39 -2.06
C MET A 170 6.17 -13.32 -1.55
N ILE A 171 6.55 -14.55 -1.19
CA ILE A 171 5.68 -15.43 -0.38
C ILE A 171 5.60 -14.77 1.00
N ILE A 172 4.71 -13.80 1.09
CA ILE A 172 4.46 -13.11 2.32
C ILE A 172 3.26 -13.78 2.96
N ASN A 173 3.44 -14.37 4.14
CA ASN A 173 2.33 -14.88 4.92
C ASN A 173 1.37 -13.72 5.22
N PRO A 174 0.08 -13.77 4.83
CA PRO A 174 -0.87 -12.69 5.06
C PRO A 174 -0.96 -12.24 6.52
N GLU A 175 -0.74 -13.13 7.48
CA GLU A 175 -0.75 -12.80 8.90
C GLU A 175 0.51 -12.04 9.34
N MET A 176 1.65 -12.28 8.69
CA MET A 176 2.90 -11.57 8.97
C MET A 176 2.96 -10.21 8.26
N ASN A 177 2.28 -10.03 7.15
CA ASN A 177 2.32 -8.78 6.37
C ASN A 177 1.84 -7.56 7.15
N GLY A 178 0.80 -7.70 7.95
CA GLY A 178 0.34 -6.63 8.83
C GLY A 178 1.41 -6.25 9.86
N ILE A 179 2.17 -7.22 10.36
CA ILE A 179 3.22 -7.01 11.36
C ILE A 179 4.47 -6.39 10.73
N GLU A 180 4.88 -6.86 9.56
CA GLU A 180 6.05 -6.32 8.85
C GLU A 180 5.80 -4.91 8.30
N PHE A 181 4.59 -4.63 7.82
CA PHE A 181 4.25 -3.29 7.37
C PHE A 181 4.30 -2.26 8.50
N THR A 182 4.08 -2.66 9.77
CA THR A 182 4.30 -1.78 10.92
C THR A 182 5.77 -1.35 11.06
N GLY A 183 6.71 -2.12 10.55
CA GLY A 183 8.13 -1.73 10.47
C GLY A 183 8.35 -0.51 9.58
N VAL A 184 7.65 -0.44 8.43
CA VAL A 184 7.68 0.72 7.54
C VAL A 184 7.02 1.93 8.21
N LEU A 185 5.87 1.73 8.86
CA LEU A 185 5.06 2.82 9.38
C LEU A 185 5.57 3.37 10.72
N LEU A 186 6.05 2.51 11.60
CA LEU A 186 6.40 2.85 12.99
C LEU A 186 7.88 2.62 13.30
N GLY A 187 8.68 2.21 12.33
CA GLY A 187 10.11 1.96 12.52
C GLY A 187 10.39 0.77 13.43
N LYS A 188 9.51 -0.24 13.43
CA LYS A 188 9.74 -1.48 14.16
C LYS A 188 10.94 -2.21 13.55
N GLY A 189 12.02 -2.28 14.29
CA GLY A 189 13.26 -2.98 13.93
C GLY A 189 13.34 -4.38 14.54
N ASN A 190 14.56 -4.85 14.75
CA ASN A 190 14.82 -6.19 15.29
C ASN A 190 14.27 -6.37 16.71
N PRO A 191 13.85 -7.60 17.08
CA PRO A 191 13.49 -7.92 18.46
C PRO A 191 14.67 -7.62 19.39
N THR A 192 14.36 -7.10 20.58
CA THR A 192 15.34 -6.79 21.61
C THR A 192 14.94 -7.47 22.92
N ILE A 193 15.95 -7.91 23.68
CA ILE A 193 15.80 -8.43 25.03
C ILE A 193 16.65 -7.52 25.95
N THR A 194 16.02 -7.03 27.00
CA THR A 194 16.73 -6.31 28.05
C THR A 194 17.05 -7.26 29.19
N ILE A 195 18.33 -7.39 29.54
CA ILE A 195 18.81 -8.29 30.59
C ILE A 195 19.35 -7.44 31.73
N ASN A 196 18.98 -7.78 32.96
CA ASN A 196 19.59 -7.22 34.14
C ASN A 196 21.06 -7.71 34.23
N SER A 197 22.01 -6.81 34.15
CA SER A 197 23.45 -7.16 34.14
C SER A 197 23.92 -7.86 35.41
N LYS A 198 23.24 -7.66 36.54
CA LYS A 198 23.61 -8.26 37.83
C LYS A 198 22.98 -9.64 38.05
N THR A 199 21.68 -9.78 37.71
CA THR A 199 20.93 -11.03 37.96
C THR A 199 20.87 -11.93 36.76
N GLN A 200 21.26 -11.45 35.56
CA GLN A 200 21.12 -12.14 34.25
C GLN A 200 19.69 -12.49 33.90
N GLU A 201 18.71 -11.89 34.57
CA GLU A 201 17.30 -12.11 34.29
C GLU A 201 16.80 -11.21 33.13
N ILE A 202 15.87 -11.73 32.33
CA ILE A 202 15.18 -10.95 31.30
C ILE A 202 14.19 -10.05 32.01
N ILE A 203 14.42 -8.72 31.93
CA ILE A 203 13.56 -7.70 32.53
C ILE A 203 12.69 -6.96 31.50
N GLY A 204 12.89 -7.21 30.21
CA GLY A 204 12.08 -6.61 29.16
C GLY A 204 12.27 -7.28 27.82
N GLN A 205 11.24 -7.16 26.98
CA GLN A 205 11.25 -7.56 25.58
C GLN A 205 10.61 -6.46 24.74
N GLY A 206 11.13 -6.23 23.55
CA GLY A 206 10.62 -5.18 22.67
C GLY A 206 11.22 -5.27 21.28
N TYR A 207 11.23 -4.15 20.60
CA TYR A 207 11.83 -4.01 19.28
C TYR A 207 12.70 -2.76 19.25
N ALA A 208 13.84 -2.84 18.57
CA ALA A 208 14.66 -1.67 18.31
C ALA A 208 13.88 -0.68 17.44
N PHE A 209 14.05 0.61 17.69
CA PHE A 209 13.50 1.63 16.80
C PHE A 209 14.43 1.81 15.59
N ARG A 210 13.86 1.67 14.38
CA ARG A 210 14.57 1.76 13.11
C ARG A 210 13.95 2.86 12.23
N PRO A 211 14.33 4.13 12.46
CA PRO A 211 13.76 5.25 11.71
C PRO A 211 14.28 5.37 10.28
N ARG A 212 15.35 4.64 9.95
CA ARG A 212 16.00 4.67 8.64
C ARG A 212 16.42 3.28 8.20
N ILE A 213 16.45 3.07 6.89
CA ILE A 213 16.89 1.84 6.25
C ILE A 213 17.92 2.21 5.20
N GLU A 214 19.02 1.49 5.18
CA GLU A 214 20.03 1.60 4.15
C GLU A 214 19.68 0.66 2.98
N LYS A 215 19.58 1.24 1.79
CA LYS A 215 19.41 0.49 0.54
C LYS A 215 20.72 -0.19 0.17
N TRP A 216 20.63 -1.14 -0.75
CA TRP A 216 21.80 -1.83 -1.32
C TRP A 216 22.85 -0.89 -1.93
N ASN A 217 22.44 0.23 -2.49
CA ASN A 217 23.33 1.25 -3.06
C ASN A 217 23.78 2.29 -2.03
N HIS A 218 23.71 1.97 -0.73
CA HIS A 218 24.03 2.84 0.40
C HIS A 218 23.18 4.10 0.55
N GLN A 219 22.13 4.24 -0.25
CA GLN A 219 21.18 5.33 -0.07
C GLN A 219 20.33 5.07 1.18
N ILE A 220 20.31 6.05 2.07
CA ILE A 220 19.46 6.00 3.27
C ILE A 220 18.04 6.47 2.89
N ILE A 221 17.06 5.70 3.32
CA ILE A 221 15.64 6.04 3.18
C ILE A 221 15.00 6.12 4.57
N ASP A 222 14.08 7.05 4.73
CA ASP A 222 13.30 7.11 5.95
C ASP A 222 12.34 5.92 6.03
N SER A 223 12.25 5.34 7.22
CA SER A 223 11.17 4.46 7.67
C SER A 223 10.45 5.15 8.82
N ALA A 224 9.59 4.45 9.54
CA ALA A 224 8.80 5.06 10.60
C ALA A 224 7.94 6.25 10.09
N ILE A 225 7.31 6.05 8.94
CA ILE A 225 6.55 7.06 8.19
C ILE A 225 5.56 7.83 9.09
N PHE A 226 4.84 7.13 9.97
CA PHE A 226 3.88 7.77 10.87
C PHE A 226 4.54 8.49 12.06
N CYS A 227 5.82 8.23 12.33
CA CYS A 227 6.57 8.94 13.35
C CYS A 227 7.31 10.19 12.81
N ASN A 228 7.28 10.41 11.50
CA ASN A 228 7.91 11.55 10.85
C ASN A 228 6.88 12.68 10.65
N PRO A 229 7.12 13.90 11.19
CA PRO A 229 6.20 15.04 11.09
C PRO A 229 5.83 15.42 9.65
N GLU A 230 6.68 15.14 8.67
CA GLU A 230 6.42 15.44 7.26
C GLU A 230 5.25 14.62 6.67
N TYR A 231 4.86 13.51 7.32
CA TYR A 231 3.81 12.63 6.86
C TYR A 231 2.47 12.81 7.60
N THR A 232 2.34 13.84 8.42
CA THR A 232 1.10 14.12 9.16
C THR A 232 -0.09 14.49 8.26
N GLY A 233 0.16 14.85 7.01
CA GLY A 233 -0.88 15.02 5.98
C GLY A 233 -1.53 13.70 5.56
N ILE A 234 -0.84 12.56 5.69
CA ILE A 234 -1.40 11.24 5.40
C ILE A 234 -2.19 10.76 6.60
N SER A 235 -3.49 10.57 6.44
CA SER A 235 -4.40 10.18 7.52
C SER A 235 -4.40 8.68 7.80
N GLY A 236 -4.09 7.89 6.77
CA GLY A 236 -3.99 6.43 6.90
C GLY A 236 -3.60 5.77 5.60
N ILE A 237 -3.31 4.48 5.70
CA ILE A 237 -2.91 3.65 4.57
C ILE A 237 -3.78 2.40 4.56
N LEU A 238 -4.58 2.23 3.50
CA LEU A 238 -5.15 0.95 3.14
C LEU A 238 -4.06 0.15 2.43
N PHE A 239 -3.74 -1.03 2.93
CA PHE A 239 -2.70 -1.89 2.37
C PHE A 239 -3.29 -3.23 1.99
N SER A 240 -3.06 -3.68 0.76
CA SER A 240 -3.45 -5.01 0.31
C SER A 240 -2.24 -5.84 -0.14
N SER A 241 -2.18 -7.07 0.36
CA SER A 241 -1.22 -8.08 -0.08
C SER A 241 -1.74 -8.97 -1.20
N ALA A 242 -2.99 -8.74 -1.67
CA ALA A 242 -3.58 -9.53 -2.75
C ALA A 242 -2.74 -9.41 -4.02
N ASP A 243 -2.54 -10.53 -4.68
CA ASP A 243 -1.89 -10.54 -5.98
C ASP A 243 -2.80 -10.00 -7.09
N LEU A 244 -2.32 -10.01 -8.35
CA LEU A 244 -3.08 -9.46 -9.47
C LEU A 244 -4.47 -10.08 -9.59
N TYR A 245 -4.57 -11.40 -9.47
CA TYR A 245 -5.80 -12.17 -9.77
C TYR A 245 -6.72 -12.34 -8.55
N GLU A 246 -6.31 -11.84 -7.39
CA GLU A 246 -7.11 -11.88 -6.18
C GLU A 246 -7.94 -10.60 -5.98
N GLU A 247 -9.18 -10.76 -5.53
CA GLU A 247 -10.00 -9.63 -5.08
C GLU A 247 -9.51 -9.07 -3.75
N TYR A 248 -9.73 -7.77 -3.53
CA TYR A 248 -9.50 -7.17 -2.22
C TYR A 248 -10.61 -7.57 -1.24
N THR A 249 -10.21 -8.14 -0.14
CA THR A 249 -11.09 -8.66 0.90
C THR A 249 -10.59 -8.23 2.28
N ASN A 250 -11.41 -8.43 3.31
CA ASN A 250 -10.99 -8.19 4.70
C ASN A 250 -9.92 -9.17 5.20
N LYS A 251 -9.54 -10.19 4.40
CA LYS A 251 -8.50 -11.16 4.76
C LYS A 251 -7.12 -10.74 4.27
N ASN A 252 -7.07 -9.99 3.15
CA ASN A 252 -5.84 -9.59 2.48
C ASN A 252 -5.70 -8.06 2.37
N THR A 253 -6.54 -7.30 3.08
CA THR A 253 -6.48 -5.84 3.10
C THR A 253 -6.67 -5.33 4.53
N TRP A 254 -5.80 -4.44 4.95
CA TRP A 254 -5.77 -3.85 6.28
C TRP A 254 -5.73 -2.33 6.20
N PHE A 255 -6.24 -1.67 7.23
CA PHE A 255 -6.21 -0.23 7.32
C PHE A 255 -5.33 0.24 8.48
N PHE A 256 -4.27 0.96 8.19
CA PHE A 256 -3.35 1.53 9.16
C PHE A 256 -3.66 3.01 9.33
N ILE A 257 -4.14 3.40 10.51
CA ILE A 257 -4.53 4.77 10.83
C ILE A 257 -3.34 5.51 11.42
N ASN A 258 -2.98 6.65 10.81
CA ASN A 258 -1.91 7.47 11.32
C ASN A 258 -2.32 8.18 12.62
N PRO A 259 -1.69 7.88 13.78
CA PRO A 259 -2.03 8.50 15.04
C PRO A 259 -1.70 10.00 15.10
N TYR A 260 -0.78 10.44 14.26
CA TYR A 260 -0.30 11.83 14.21
C TYR A 260 -0.90 12.65 13.06
N ALA A 261 -1.85 12.08 12.29
CA ALA A 261 -2.49 12.78 11.19
C ALA A 261 -3.17 14.08 11.63
N ILE A 262 -3.05 15.11 10.81
CA ILE A 262 -3.78 16.38 10.99
C ILE A 262 -5.27 16.14 10.86
N ASN A 263 -5.69 15.47 9.79
CA ASN A 263 -7.09 15.13 9.54
C ASN A 263 -7.34 13.68 9.99
N LYS A 264 -8.18 13.50 11.01
CA LYS A 264 -8.39 12.18 11.62
C LYS A 264 -9.40 11.34 10.87
N ILE A 265 -9.14 10.03 10.81
CA ILE A 265 -10.07 9.02 10.30
C ILE A 265 -11.18 8.76 11.31
N ILE A 266 -12.41 8.67 10.83
CA ILE A 266 -13.54 8.22 11.62
C ILE A 266 -13.59 6.68 11.56
N LYS A 267 -13.11 6.02 12.61
CA LYS A 267 -12.92 4.56 12.65
C LYS A 267 -14.20 3.77 12.32
N LYS A 268 -15.38 4.28 12.72
CA LYS A 268 -16.65 3.60 12.45
C LYS A 268 -16.99 3.48 10.95
N ASP A 269 -16.45 4.36 10.10
CA ASP A 269 -16.70 4.34 8.66
C ASP A 269 -15.96 3.16 7.98
N PHE A 270 -14.98 2.57 8.67
CA PHE A 270 -14.15 1.44 8.20
C PHE A 270 -14.22 0.23 9.14
N ARG A 271 -15.30 0.07 9.92
CA ARG A 271 -15.40 -0.96 10.97
C ARG A 271 -15.32 -2.40 10.46
N ASP A 272 -15.71 -2.63 9.20
CA ASP A 272 -15.77 -3.97 8.61
C ASP A 272 -14.41 -4.50 8.12
N ILE A 273 -13.37 -3.67 8.17
CA ILE A 273 -12.00 -4.06 7.88
C ILE A 273 -11.18 -4.15 9.17
N THR A 274 -10.17 -5.01 9.19
CA THR A 274 -9.17 -4.98 10.27
C THR A 274 -8.36 -3.68 10.15
N TYR A 275 -8.41 -2.84 11.17
CA TYR A 275 -7.63 -1.61 11.20
C TYR A 275 -6.64 -1.60 12.37
N TRP A 276 -5.50 -0.98 12.13
CA TRP A 276 -4.47 -0.74 13.14
C TRP A 276 -4.52 0.72 13.56
N ALA A 277 -4.58 0.96 14.86
CA ALA A 277 -4.63 2.29 15.42
C ALA A 277 -3.91 2.33 16.78
N ALA A 278 -3.46 3.51 17.19
CA ALA A 278 -2.99 3.72 18.55
C ALA A 278 -4.15 3.61 19.54
N ASP A 279 -3.93 2.89 20.63
CA ASP A 279 -4.84 2.86 21.79
C ASP A 279 -4.59 4.05 22.73
N LYS A 280 -5.26 4.05 23.88
CA LYS A 280 -5.13 5.11 24.89
C LYS A 280 -3.70 5.27 25.46
N ASP A 281 -2.91 4.20 25.40
CA ASP A 281 -1.53 4.19 25.88
C ASP A 281 -0.52 4.40 24.71
N MET A 282 -1.03 4.89 23.57
CA MET A 282 -0.29 5.09 22.31
C MET A 282 0.34 3.81 21.77
N MET A 283 -0.13 2.63 22.22
CA MET A 283 0.27 1.35 21.65
C MET A 283 -0.51 1.08 20.37
N TYR A 284 0.22 0.78 19.29
CA TYR A 284 -0.38 0.50 17.99
C TYR A 284 -0.91 -0.93 17.94
N ARG A 285 -2.22 -1.10 17.77
CA ARG A 285 -2.90 -2.39 17.90
C ARG A 285 -3.91 -2.62 16.79
N ALA A 286 -4.16 -3.90 16.48
CA ALA A 286 -5.18 -4.30 15.53
C ALA A 286 -6.57 -4.31 16.18
N TYR A 287 -7.57 -3.86 15.41
CA TYR A 287 -8.97 -3.83 15.79
C TYR A 287 -9.82 -4.36 14.63
N ARG A 288 -10.86 -5.10 14.96
CA ARG A 288 -11.90 -5.52 14.01
C ARG A 288 -13.26 -5.32 14.63
N ASN A 289 -14.19 -4.68 13.91
CA ASN A 289 -15.51 -4.31 14.44
C ASN A 289 -15.43 -3.55 15.78
N GLY A 290 -14.41 -2.71 15.96
CA GLY A 290 -14.16 -1.96 17.19
C GLY A 290 -13.61 -2.80 18.37
N ARG A 291 -13.41 -4.11 18.20
CA ARG A 291 -12.81 -4.99 19.20
C ARG A 291 -11.33 -5.21 18.90
N ARG A 292 -10.49 -5.18 19.93
CA ARG A 292 -9.07 -5.51 19.85
C ARG A 292 -8.91 -6.99 19.46
N GLN A 293 -7.97 -7.26 18.53
CA GLN A 293 -7.59 -8.60 18.10
C GLN A 293 -6.47 -9.14 18.98
#